data_346eb1bfd441897c83807df14ed761d7
#
_entry.id   346eb1bfd441897c83807df14ed761d7
#
_cell.length_a   1.000
_cell.length_b   1.000
_cell.length_c   1.000
_cell.angle_alpha   90.00
_cell.angle_beta   90.00
_cell.angle_gamma   90.00
#
_symmetry.space_group_name_H-M   'P 1'
#
loop_
_entity.id
_entity.type
_entity.pdbx_description
1 polymer ?
#
loop_
_entity_poly.entity_id
_entity_poly.type
_entity_poly.pdbx_seq_one_letter_code
_entity_poly.pdbx_strand_id
1 'polypeptide(L)'
;MEPSSKPRLIIAGASGFVGKALAPLLAERFHVVGLSRSERAGGDGYAEYRECDLFSLKDAERALEGGEYAIYLVHNMMPSAKLTQGDFADLDVVCADNFARAAARAGIKQIVFLGGLCPKDGSLSKHLESRVEVERVLAGHGVPVTTLRAGLILGGDGSSFQIMSRLVQRLPIMVCPRWTNTRTQAVALGDVVQLIDYVVAREAHYSRVHDVGAPEVVTYRELMAMTARALGKRRWFILTRVLSPGLSRLWISLVTGAPRALVAPLVQSLKHEMVAGPSSLATEAGLRRTSMQDAIEMAIAGDHATVPHAFRRPRSGDRPHLVRSVQRMQLPEGWTAESAAMDYVRWLPRFLRSLLRVRRDLAEGFSFVLVPLGIT
;
A
#
# COMPACT_ATOMS: atom_id res chain seq x y z
N MET A 1 38.77 22.11 4.08
CA MET A 1 37.91 20.95 4.28
C MET A 1 36.79 21.06 3.27
N GLU A 2 36.79 20.18 2.23
CA GLU A 2 35.64 20.08 1.36
C GLU A 2 34.43 19.70 2.21
N PRO A 3 33.24 20.25 1.94
CA PRO A 3 32.04 19.84 2.65
C PRO A 3 31.85 18.35 2.36
N SER A 4 31.95 17.51 3.39
CA SER A 4 31.70 16.07 3.29
C SER A 4 30.35 15.89 2.57
N SER A 5 30.38 15.36 1.35
CA SER A 5 29.16 15.11 0.58
C SER A 5 28.26 14.15 1.38
N LYS A 6 26.99 14.53 1.58
CA LYS A 6 26.03 13.67 2.28
C LYS A 6 26.04 12.25 1.67
N PRO A 7 26.01 11.18 2.49
CA PRO A 7 25.97 9.82 1.99
C PRO A 7 24.71 9.62 1.11
N ARG A 8 24.85 8.85 0.04
CA ARG A 8 23.77 8.62 -0.93
C ARG A 8 22.85 7.51 -0.46
N LEU A 9 21.56 7.84 -0.33
CA LEU A 9 20.49 6.93 0.06
C LEU A 9 19.52 6.70 -1.09
N ILE A 10 19.33 5.45 -1.50
CA ILE A 10 18.46 5.10 -2.63
C ILE A 10 17.14 4.51 -2.13
N ILE A 11 16.01 5.04 -2.60
CA ILE A 11 14.68 4.62 -2.18
C ILE A 11 13.92 3.99 -3.34
N ALA A 12 13.69 2.68 -3.29
CA ALA A 12 12.75 1.99 -4.17
C ALA A 12 11.33 2.13 -3.62
N GLY A 13 10.39 2.55 -4.47
CA GLY A 13 9.03 2.92 -4.03
C GLY A 13 8.89 4.40 -3.65
N ALA A 14 9.80 5.25 -4.11
CA ALA A 14 9.89 6.68 -3.85
C ALA A 14 8.60 7.46 -4.11
N SER A 15 7.85 7.10 -5.16
CA SER A 15 6.57 7.74 -5.51
C SER A 15 5.37 7.25 -4.70
N GLY A 16 5.59 6.27 -3.82
CA GLY A 16 4.56 5.69 -2.96
C GLY A 16 4.21 6.58 -1.77
N PHE A 17 3.18 6.15 -1.03
CA PHE A 17 2.67 6.84 0.14
C PHE A 17 3.76 7.07 1.22
N VAL A 18 4.49 6.01 1.59
CA VAL A 18 5.56 6.11 2.60
C VAL A 18 6.80 6.82 2.04
N GLY A 19 7.20 6.51 0.79
CA GLY A 19 8.38 7.09 0.16
C GLY A 19 8.33 8.63 0.07
N LYS A 20 7.16 9.18 -0.25
CA LYS A 20 6.96 10.64 -0.28
C LYS A 20 7.08 11.29 1.10
N ALA A 21 6.60 10.62 2.14
CA ALA A 21 6.68 11.14 3.50
C ALA A 21 8.10 11.04 4.09
N LEU A 22 8.90 10.06 3.63
CA LEU A 22 10.27 9.83 4.09
C LEU A 22 11.27 10.85 3.55
N ALA A 23 11.18 11.18 2.27
CA ALA A 23 12.23 11.91 1.57
C ALA A 23 12.56 13.28 2.20
N PRO A 24 11.59 14.13 2.60
CA PRO A 24 11.90 15.42 3.22
C PRO A 24 12.73 15.28 4.50
N LEU A 25 12.41 14.28 5.34
CA LEU A 25 13.13 14.04 6.59
C LEU A 25 14.55 13.52 6.31
N LEU A 26 14.69 12.57 5.43
CA LEU A 26 15.97 11.95 5.07
C LEU A 26 16.91 12.93 4.33
N ALA A 27 16.37 13.91 3.61
CA ALA A 27 17.16 14.92 2.89
C ALA A 27 18.02 15.79 3.80
N GLU A 28 17.70 15.86 5.10
CA GLU A 28 18.54 16.57 6.07
C GLU A 28 19.92 15.89 6.24
N ARG A 29 19.96 14.55 6.17
CA ARG A 29 21.16 13.73 6.45
C ARG A 29 21.77 13.11 5.21
N PHE A 30 20.98 12.88 4.16
CA PHE A 30 21.37 12.09 2.98
C PHE A 30 21.17 12.87 1.68
N HIS A 31 21.93 12.47 0.66
CA HIS A 31 21.59 12.77 -0.72
C HIS A 31 20.57 11.70 -1.18
N VAL A 32 19.29 12.05 -1.18
CA VAL A 32 18.19 11.09 -1.38
C VAL A 32 17.89 10.92 -2.87
N VAL A 33 18.01 9.69 -3.35
CA VAL A 33 17.74 9.27 -4.73
C VAL A 33 16.48 8.42 -4.78
N GLY A 34 15.49 8.84 -5.56
CA GLY A 34 14.26 8.07 -5.75
C GLY A 34 14.33 7.16 -6.97
N LEU A 35 13.90 5.89 -6.85
CA LEU A 35 13.70 5.03 -8.02
C LEU A 35 12.28 5.17 -8.55
N SER A 36 12.15 5.35 -9.86
CA SER A 36 10.88 5.50 -10.57
C SER A 36 10.90 4.75 -11.88
N ARG A 37 9.74 4.20 -12.31
CA ARG A 37 9.59 3.54 -13.63
C ARG A 37 9.48 4.51 -14.81
N SER A 38 9.45 5.79 -14.55
CA SER A 38 9.41 6.86 -15.56
C SER A 38 10.29 8.01 -15.10
N GLU A 39 10.80 8.76 -16.06
CA GLU A 39 11.57 9.96 -15.80
C GLU A 39 10.81 10.94 -14.91
N ARG A 40 11.48 11.50 -13.92
CA ARG A 40 10.96 12.51 -12.99
C ARG A 40 12.05 13.51 -12.63
N ALA A 41 11.64 14.77 -12.50
CA ALA A 41 12.50 15.78 -11.89
C ALA A 41 12.64 15.54 -10.38
N GLY A 42 13.76 15.97 -9.79
CA GLY A 42 13.93 16.05 -8.33
C GLY A 42 12.89 16.97 -7.70
N GLY A 43 12.72 16.86 -6.39
CA GLY A 43 11.76 17.63 -5.62
C GLY A 43 11.16 16.81 -4.46
N ASP A 44 10.38 17.45 -3.59
CA ASP A 44 9.74 16.81 -2.43
C ASP A 44 10.74 16.02 -1.54
N GLY A 45 11.97 16.55 -1.36
CA GLY A 45 13.04 15.91 -0.60
C GLY A 45 13.93 14.97 -1.39
N TYR A 46 13.59 14.65 -2.64
CA TYR A 46 14.45 13.88 -3.55
C TYR A 46 15.40 14.82 -4.31
N ALA A 47 16.71 14.59 -4.17
CA ALA A 47 17.73 15.34 -4.94
C ALA A 47 17.67 14.97 -6.43
N GLU A 48 17.44 13.67 -6.72
CA GLU A 48 17.29 13.16 -8.09
C GLU A 48 16.36 11.95 -8.12
N TYR A 49 15.82 11.66 -9.31
CA TYR A 49 15.16 10.39 -9.60
C TYR A 49 15.96 9.64 -10.65
N ARG A 50 16.09 8.33 -10.47
CA ARG A 50 16.65 7.42 -11.48
C ARG A 50 15.54 6.54 -12.05
N GLU A 51 15.52 6.43 -13.37
CA GLU A 51 14.61 5.50 -14.04
C GLU A 51 15.08 4.07 -13.78
N CYS A 52 14.18 3.22 -13.27
CA CYS A 52 14.48 1.84 -12.92
C CYS A 52 13.22 0.97 -13.04
N ASP A 53 13.30 -0.07 -13.86
CA ASP A 53 12.36 -1.18 -13.83
C ASP A 53 13.00 -2.33 -13.03
N LEU A 54 12.53 -2.57 -11.81
CA LEU A 54 13.05 -3.62 -10.93
C LEU A 54 12.85 -5.04 -11.47
N PHE A 55 12.05 -5.23 -12.53
CA PHE A 55 12.03 -6.51 -13.26
C PHE A 55 13.30 -6.75 -14.08
N SER A 56 14.10 -5.74 -14.32
CA SER A 56 15.38 -5.80 -15.00
C SER A 56 16.52 -5.69 -13.98
N LEU A 57 17.29 -6.76 -13.81
CA LEU A 57 18.48 -6.73 -12.97
C LEU A 57 19.47 -5.66 -13.42
N LYS A 58 19.66 -5.52 -14.73
CA LYS A 58 20.56 -4.50 -15.31
C LYS A 58 20.14 -3.07 -14.97
N ASP A 59 18.83 -2.81 -14.97
CA ASP A 59 18.31 -1.49 -14.58
C ASP A 59 18.49 -1.24 -13.09
N ALA A 60 18.26 -2.27 -12.25
CA ALA A 60 18.49 -2.19 -10.82
C ALA A 60 19.98 -1.93 -10.50
N GLU A 61 20.91 -2.62 -11.16
CA GLU A 61 22.35 -2.39 -11.01
C GLU A 61 22.76 -0.96 -11.32
N ARG A 62 22.33 -0.44 -12.49
CA ARG A 62 22.59 0.95 -12.88
C ARG A 62 21.97 1.95 -11.88
N ALA A 63 20.78 1.66 -11.41
CA ALA A 63 20.05 2.58 -10.53
C ALA A 63 20.62 2.63 -9.11
N LEU A 64 21.27 1.55 -8.62
CA LEU A 64 21.88 1.49 -7.30
C LEU A 64 23.37 1.93 -7.29
N GLU A 65 23.96 2.19 -8.45
CA GLU A 65 25.36 2.57 -8.55
C GLU A 65 25.68 3.83 -7.71
N GLY A 66 26.76 3.73 -6.93
CA GLY A 66 27.23 4.80 -6.05
C GLY A 66 26.32 5.05 -4.83
N GLY A 67 25.33 4.20 -4.56
CA GLY A 67 24.55 4.23 -3.31
C GLY A 67 25.36 3.69 -2.14
N GLU A 68 25.11 4.23 -0.93
CA GLU A 68 25.68 3.70 0.30
C GLU A 68 24.63 2.97 1.16
N TYR A 69 23.41 3.45 1.13
CA TYR A 69 22.27 2.89 1.86
C TYR A 69 21.08 2.76 0.93
N ALA A 70 20.17 1.84 1.24
CA ALA A 70 18.97 1.64 0.45
C ALA A 70 17.74 1.42 1.33
N ILE A 71 16.57 1.88 0.84
CA ILE A 71 15.27 1.59 1.43
C ILE A 71 14.39 0.90 0.40
N TYR A 72 13.79 -0.23 0.76
CA TYR A 72 12.90 -0.99 -0.11
C TYR A 72 11.46 -0.90 0.37
N LEU A 73 10.63 -0.14 -0.36
CA LEU A 73 9.20 0.10 -0.09
C LEU A 73 8.30 -0.44 -1.20
N VAL A 74 8.86 -1.19 -2.14
CA VAL A 74 8.09 -1.68 -3.29
C VAL A 74 7.12 -2.75 -2.85
N HIS A 75 5.88 -2.63 -3.33
CA HIS A 75 4.83 -3.62 -3.14
C HIS A 75 3.88 -3.58 -4.34
N ASN A 76 3.85 -4.68 -5.09
CA ASN A 76 3.03 -4.82 -6.28
C ASN A 76 1.65 -5.38 -5.92
N MET A 77 0.76 -4.54 -5.37
CA MET A 77 -0.62 -4.95 -5.08
C MET A 77 -1.52 -5.03 -6.33
N MET A 78 -1.04 -4.50 -7.45
CA MET A 78 -1.77 -4.49 -8.72
C MET A 78 -1.03 -5.36 -9.74
N PRO A 79 -1.72 -6.32 -10.40
CA PRO A 79 -1.10 -7.13 -11.44
C PRO A 79 -0.47 -6.24 -12.50
N SER A 80 0.81 -6.45 -12.77
CA SER A 80 1.45 -5.81 -13.92
C SER A 80 1.04 -6.57 -15.18
N ALA A 81 0.48 -5.89 -16.17
CA ALA A 81 0.11 -6.53 -17.43
C ALA A 81 1.31 -6.98 -18.28
N LYS A 82 2.54 -6.75 -17.82
CA LYS A 82 3.75 -7.21 -18.50
C LYS A 82 4.01 -8.72 -18.30
N LEU A 83 3.48 -9.32 -17.22
CA LEU A 83 3.64 -10.75 -16.92
C LEU A 83 2.25 -11.37 -16.76
N THR A 84 1.81 -12.08 -17.78
CA THR A 84 0.48 -12.73 -17.83
C THR A 84 0.43 -14.08 -17.08
N GLN A 85 1.57 -14.60 -16.61
CA GLN A 85 1.68 -15.95 -16.02
C GLN A 85 2.08 -15.97 -14.54
N GLY A 86 2.56 -14.84 -13.96
CA GLY A 86 2.90 -14.73 -12.54
C GLY A 86 1.82 -14.05 -11.72
N ASP A 87 1.62 -14.48 -10.46
CA ASP A 87 0.78 -13.76 -9.54
C ASP A 87 1.57 -12.56 -8.94
N PHE A 88 0.92 -11.73 -8.11
CA PHE A 88 1.58 -10.55 -7.54
C PHE A 88 2.72 -10.93 -6.57
N ALA A 89 2.67 -12.13 -5.97
CA ALA A 89 3.69 -12.62 -5.05
C ALA A 89 4.98 -12.94 -5.82
N ASP A 90 4.88 -13.64 -6.96
CA ASP A 90 6.02 -13.93 -7.84
C ASP A 90 6.70 -12.64 -8.30
N LEU A 91 5.89 -11.62 -8.63
CA LEU A 91 6.39 -10.31 -9.08
C LEU A 91 7.15 -9.56 -7.98
N ASP A 92 6.65 -9.60 -6.74
CA ASP A 92 7.31 -8.97 -5.59
C ASP A 92 8.68 -9.63 -5.32
N VAL A 93 8.75 -10.96 -5.41
CA VAL A 93 9.98 -11.74 -5.21
C VAL A 93 11.04 -11.41 -6.26
N VAL A 94 10.67 -11.38 -7.55
CA VAL A 94 11.59 -11.03 -8.64
C VAL A 94 12.15 -9.61 -8.47
N CYS A 95 11.30 -8.64 -8.13
CA CYS A 95 11.76 -7.27 -7.87
C CYS A 95 12.71 -7.19 -6.68
N ALA A 96 12.42 -7.94 -5.60
CA ALA A 96 13.26 -7.97 -4.41
C ALA A 96 14.61 -8.65 -4.66
N ASP A 97 14.63 -9.75 -5.41
CA ASP A 97 15.86 -10.47 -5.78
C ASP A 97 16.78 -9.59 -6.64
N ASN A 98 16.23 -8.97 -7.68
CA ASN A 98 17.00 -8.06 -8.54
C ASN A 98 17.55 -6.88 -7.74
N PHE A 99 16.75 -6.30 -6.85
CA PHE A 99 17.18 -5.19 -6.00
C PHE A 99 18.30 -5.61 -5.04
N ALA A 100 18.17 -6.75 -4.37
CA ALA A 100 19.16 -7.25 -3.41
C ALA A 100 20.50 -7.62 -4.08
N ARG A 101 20.45 -8.27 -5.26
CA ARG A 101 21.65 -8.53 -6.09
C ARG A 101 22.35 -7.26 -6.50
N ALA A 102 21.60 -6.28 -6.98
CA ALA A 102 22.13 -4.99 -7.37
C ALA A 102 22.72 -4.25 -6.18
N ALA A 103 22.07 -4.29 -5.02
CA ALA A 103 22.56 -3.70 -3.77
C ALA A 103 23.90 -4.34 -3.33
N ALA A 104 24.01 -5.66 -3.38
CA ALA A 104 25.26 -6.36 -3.07
C ALA A 104 26.39 -5.96 -4.01
N ARG A 105 26.12 -5.88 -5.33
CA ARG A 105 27.12 -5.45 -6.33
C ARG A 105 27.55 -3.99 -6.18
N ALA A 106 26.61 -3.12 -5.80
CA ALA A 106 26.88 -1.70 -5.55
C ALA A 106 27.59 -1.43 -4.21
N GLY A 107 27.77 -2.45 -3.36
CA GLY A 107 28.39 -2.29 -2.04
C GLY A 107 27.52 -1.55 -1.04
N ILE A 108 26.19 -1.65 -1.15
CA ILE A 108 25.23 -1.07 -0.21
C ILE A 108 25.50 -1.63 1.19
N LYS A 109 25.62 -0.76 2.19
CA LYS A 109 25.96 -1.09 3.58
C LYS A 109 24.75 -1.62 4.37
N GLN A 110 23.55 -1.20 4.02
CA GLN A 110 22.29 -1.58 4.68
C GLN A 110 21.11 -1.41 3.72
N ILE A 111 20.20 -2.38 3.75
CA ILE A 111 18.86 -2.25 3.18
C ILE A 111 17.88 -2.10 4.35
N VAL A 112 17.06 -1.04 4.36
CA VAL A 112 15.91 -0.94 5.27
C VAL A 112 14.66 -1.37 4.51
N PHE A 113 13.95 -2.35 5.06
CA PHE A 113 12.74 -2.93 4.47
C PHE A 113 11.52 -2.63 5.33
N LEU A 114 10.44 -2.14 4.73
CA LEU A 114 9.15 -2.01 5.38
C LEU A 114 8.28 -3.21 5.01
N GLY A 115 8.20 -4.17 5.93
CA GLY A 115 7.43 -5.39 5.82
C GLY A 115 6.05 -5.32 6.48
N GLY A 116 5.34 -6.46 6.48
CA GLY A 116 4.08 -6.63 7.21
C GLY A 116 4.28 -7.37 8.53
N LEU A 117 3.43 -7.09 9.53
CA LEU A 117 3.37 -7.89 10.76
C LEU A 117 3.07 -9.35 10.42
N CYS A 118 3.71 -10.26 11.14
CA CYS A 118 3.49 -11.70 11.00
C CYS A 118 2.57 -12.19 12.13
N PRO A 119 1.44 -12.87 11.81
CA PRO A 119 0.60 -13.50 12.81
C PRO A 119 1.36 -14.54 13.62
N LYS A 120 1.08 -14.60 14.94
CA LYS A 120 1.74 -15.55 15.86
C LYS A 120 1.28 -16.99 15.68
N ASP A 121 0.10 -17.21 15.11
CA ASP A 121 -0.50 -18.53 14.89
C ASP A 121 0.10 -19.30 13.70
N GLY A 122 1.05 -18.68 12.97
CA GLY A 122 1.76 -19.30 11.86
C GLY A 122 0.93 -19.47 10.57
N SER A 123 -0.37 -19.14 10.58
CA SER A 123 -1.19 -19.15 9.38
C SER A 123 -1.06 -17.82 8.63
N LEU A 124 -0.50 -17.85 7.43
CA LEU A 124 -0.30 -16.67 6.60
C LEU A 124 -1.31 -16.63 5.46
N SER A 125 -1.83 -15.46 5.15
CA SER A 125 -2.48 -15.24 3.86
C SER A 125 -1.41 -15.16 2.76
N LYS A 126 -1.76 -15.48 1.51
CA LYS A 126 -0.82 -15.34 0.37
C LYS A 126 -0.10 -13.99 0.32
N HIS A 127 -0.80 -12.93 0.72
CA HIS A 127 -0.22 -11.59 0.80
C HIS A 127 0.85 -11.48 1.89
N LEU A 128 0.61 -12.04 3.08
CA LEU A 128 1.58 -12.04 4.18
C LEU A 128 2.75 -12.99 3.89
N GLU A 129 2.48 -14.14 3.26
CA GLU A 129 3.53 -15.06 2.79
C GLU A 129 4.49 -14.36 1.84
N SER A 130 3.96 -13.65 0.83
CA SER A 130 4.78 -12.86 -0.09
C SER A 130 5.64 -11.81 0.63
N ARG A 131 5.12 -11.14 1.66
CA ARG A 131 5.92 -10.14 2.42
C ARG A 131 7.07 -10.80 3.21
N VAL A 132 6.84 -11.97 3.79
CA VAL A 132 7.89 -12.75 4.48
C VAL A 132 8.91 -13.28 3.49
N GLU A 133 8.49 -13.71 2.31
CA GLU A 133 9.37 -14.17 1.25
C GLU A 133 10.26 -13.04 0.73
N VAL A 134 9.70 -11.87 0.46
CA VAL A 134 10.45 -10.66 0.09
C VAL A 134 11.51 -10.33 1.14
N GLU A 135 11.17 -10.38 2.44
CA GLU A 135 12.12 -10.15 3.53
C GLU A 135 13.32 -11.12 3.46
N ARG A 136 13.04 -12.41 3.25
CA ARG A 136 14.08 -13.45 3.13
C ARG A 136 14.95 -13.25 1.90
N VAL A 137 14.35 -12.93 0.76
CA VAL A 137 15.05 -12.70 -0.50
C VAL A 137 15.97 -11.49 -0.40
N LEU A 138 15.49 -10.39 0.18
CA LEU A 138 16.34 -9.21 0.41
C LEU A 138 17.56 -9.53 1.26
N ALA A 139 17.41 -10.37 2.29
CA ALA A 139 18.51 -10.78 3.18
C ALA A 139 19.43 -11.84 2.57
N GLY A 140 19.05 -12.48 1.45
CA GLY A 140 19.75 -13.61 0.86
C GLY A 140 21.06 -13.28 0.13
N HIS A 141 21.36 -12.00 -0.09
CA HIS A 141 22.52 -11.59 -0.92
C HIS A 141 23.66 -10.91 -0.13
N GLY A 142 23.69 -11.09 1.19
CA GLY A 142 24.81 -10.66 2.03
C GLY A 142 24.81 -9.20 2.48
N VAL A 143 23.89 -8.38 1.99
CA VAL A 143 23.69 -7.02 2.51
C VAL A 143 22.87 -7.09 3.80
N PRO A 144 23.29 -6.43 4.90
CA PRO A 144 22.49 -6.38 6.13
C PRO A 144 21.10 -5.77 5.88
N VAL A 145 20.02 -6.48 6.26
CA VAL A 145 18.64 -5.98 6.11
C VAL A 145 18.06 -5.66 7.47
N THR A 146 17.63 -4.41 7.64
CA THR A 146 16.85 -4.00 8.81
C THR A 146 15.38 -3.98 8.41
N THR A 147 14.56 -4.84 9.03
CA THR A 147 13.14 -4.93 8.72
C THR A 147 12.31 -4.24 9.78
N LEU A 148 11.44 -3.30 9.37
CA LEU A 148 10.34 -2.80 10.18
C LEU A 148 9.05 -3.48 9.72
N ARG A 149 8.41 -4.26 10.58
CA ARG A 149 7.13 -4.91 10.30
C ARG A 149 6.00 -4.07 10.85
N ALA A 150 5.16 -3.55 9.99
CA ALA A 150 4.00 -2.73 10.33
C ALA A 150 2.70 -3.42 9.92
N GLY A 151 1.64 -3.18 10.70
CA GLY A 151 0.28 -3.51 10.29
C GLY A 151 -0.28 -2.44 9.35
N LEU A 152 -1.53 -2.04 9.59
CA LEU A 152 -2.15 -0.94 8.87
C LEU A 152 -1.44 0.39 9.18
N ILE A 153 -0.89 1.05 8.17
CA ILE A 153 -0.32 2.39 8.32
C ILE A 153 -1.41 3.43 8.09
N LEU A 154 -1.64 4.27 9.10
CA LEU A 154 -2.64 5.34 9.09
C LEU A 154 -2.05 6.63 8.53
N GLY A 155 -2.64 7.12 7.45
CA GLY A 155 -2.31 8.39 6.81
C GLY A 155 -3.23 8.65 5.63
N GLY A 156 -3.43 9.90 5.28
CA GLY A 156 -4.45 10.37 4.32
C GLY A 156 -4.34 9.71 2.94
N ASP A 157 -3.12 9.54 2.42
CA ASP A 157 -2.87 8.92 1.11
C ASP A 157 -2.75 7.38 1.16
N GLY A 158 -2.87 6.76 2.35
CA GLY A 158 -2.80 5.31 2.53
C GLY A 158 -4.02 4.59 1.97
N SER A 159 -3.83 3.72 0.96
CA SER A 159 -4.94 3.03 0.29
C SER A 159 -5.85 2.24 1.23
N SER A 160 -5.27 1.58 2.24
CA SER A 160 -6.02 0.78 3.22
C SER A 160 -6.86 1.67 4.15
N PHE A 161 -6.31 2.78 4.65
CA PHE A 161 -7.04 3.75 5.44
C PHE A 161 -8.17 4.38 4.64
N GLN A 162 -7.93 4.73 3.39
CA GLN A 162 -8.93 5.33 2.53
C GLN A 162 -10.08 4.38 2.19
N ILE A 163 -9.81 3.07 1.99
CA ILE A 163 -10.87 2.07 1.83
C ILE A 163 -11.76 2.07 3.09
N MET A 164 -11.14 2.02 4.27
CA MET A 164 -11.87 2.02 5.55
C MET A 164 -12.66 3.32 5.76
N SER A 165 -12.03 4.48 5.56
CA SER A 165 -12.65 5.80 5.69
C SER A 165 -13.85 5.95 4.75
N ARG A 166 -13.75 5.51 3.48
CA ARG A 166 -14.87 5.54 2.53
C ARG A 166 -16.01 4.61 2.92
N LEU A 167 -15.73 3.41 3.43
CA LEU A 167 -16.77 2.53 3.97
C LEU A 167 -17.53 3.25 5.08
N VAL A 168 -16.80 3.82 6.03
CA VAL A 168 -17.38 4.56 7.15
C VAL A 168 -18.17 5.78 6.69
N GLN A 169 -17.68 6.53 5.71
CA GLN A 169 -18.37 7.72 5.18
C GLN A 169 -19.68 7.36 4.47
N ARG A 170 -19.71 6.27 3.72
CA ARG A 170 -20.81 5.91 2.82
C ARG A 170 -21.90 5.05 3.47
N LEU A 171 -21.55 4.22 4.46
CA LEU A 171 -22.47 3.27 5.05
C LEU A 171 -22.98 3.73 6.41
N PRO A 172 -24.25 4.12 6.55
CA PRO A 172 -24.86 4.43 7.85
C PRO A 172 -25.02 3.18 8.73
N ILE A 173 -25.25 2.03 8.11
CA ILE A 173 -25.31 0.70 8.75
C ILE A 173 -24.22 -0.16 8.14
N MET A 174 -23.31 -0.63 8.98
CA MET A 174 -22.18 -1.47 8.58
C MET A 174 -22.43 -2.91 9.03
N VAL A 175 -22.65 -3.80 8.05
CA VAL A 175 -22.77 -5.23 8.32
C VAL A 175 -21.35 -5.81 8.42
N CYS A 176 -20.98 -6.18 9.63
CA CYS A 176 -19.62 -6.59 10.01
C CYS A 176 -19.50 -8.12 10.08
N PRO A 177 -18.71 -8.75 9.20
CA PRO A 177 -18.36 -10.18 9.34
C PRO A 177 -17.53 -10.43 10.61
N ARG A 178 -17.46 -11.68 11.04
CA ARG A 178 -16.72 -12.07 12.27
C ARG A 178 -15.27 -11.60 12.31
N TRP A 179 -14.59 -11.58 11.17
CA TRP A 179 -13.19 -11.12 11.07
C TRP A 179 -12.99 -9.65 11.44
N THR A 180 -14.05 -8.83 11.48
CA THR A 180 -13.94 -7.45 11.97
C THR A 180 -13.67 -7.34 13.47
N ASN A 181 -13.81 -8.44 14.22
CA ASN A 181 -13.40 -8.55 15.63
C ASN A 181 -11.94 -9.02 15.80
N THR A 182 -11.23 -9.29 14.71
CA THR A 182 -9.80 -9.62 14.77
C THR A 182 -9.01 -8.41 15.27
N ARG A 183 -8.04 -8.67 16.13
CA ARG A 183 -7.19 -7.63 16.75
C ARG A 183 -6.20 -7.10 15.74
N THR A 184 -5.99 -5.80 15.76
CA THR A 184 -5.02 -5.09 14.93
C THR A 184 -4.33 -4.00 15.73
N GLN A 185 -3.10 -3.71 15.36
CA GLN A 185 -2.32 -2.63 15.94
C GLN A 185 -1.79 -1.77 14.79
N ALA A 186 -2.63 -0.86 14.31
CA ALA A 186 -2.25 0.08 13.27
C ALA A 186 -1.19 1.06 13.80
N VAL A 187 -0.50 1.76 12.92
CA VAL A 187 0.56 2.71 13.27
C VAL A 187 0.42 4.00 12.46
N ALA A 188 0.73 5.14 13.05
CA ALA A 188 0.77 6.42 12.36
C ALA A 188 1.89 6.44 11.29
N LEU A 189 1.64 7.05 10.13
CA LEU A 189 2.66 7.24 9.10
C LEU A 189 3.88 7.98 9.65
N GLY A 190 3.66 9.03 10.45
CA GLY A 190 4.72 9.81 11.05
C GLY A 190 5.67 8.98 11.93
N ASP A 191 5.11 8.04 12.70
CA ASP A 191 5.91 7.14 13.55
C ASP A 191 6.76 6.20 12.69
N VAL A 192 6.18 5.63 11.62
CA VAL A 192 6.92 4.75 10.68
C VAL A 192 8.08 5.51 10.03
N VAL A 193 7.84 6.74 9.58
CA VAL A 193 8.85 7.59 8.94
C VAL A 193 9.99 7.91 9.91
N GLN A 194 9.68 8.29 11.14
CA GLN A 194 10.70 8.57 12.17
C GLN A 194 11.50 7.31 12.55
N LEU A 195 10.85 6.16 12.65
CA LEU A 195 11.55 4.90 12.96
C LEU A 195 12.45 4.43 11.82
N ILE A 196 12.05 4.63 10.56
CA ILE A 196 12.91 4.35 9.40
C ILE A 196 14.12 5.29 9.41
N ASP A 197 13.92 6.60 9.61
CA ASP A 197 15.03 7.55 9.71
C ASP A 197 15.97 7.20 10.87
N TYR A 198 15.43 6.73 11.99
CA TYR A 198 16.24 6.32 13.14
C TYR A 198 17.15 5.14 12.84
N VAL A 199 16.68 4.09 12.12
CA VAL A 199 17.46 2.86 11.87
C VAL A 199 18.40 2.96 10.67
N VAL A 200 18.17 3.89 9.75
CA VAL A 200 19.02 4.07 8.56
C VAL A 200 20.42 4.52 8.99
N ALA A 201 21.45 3.84 8.43
CA ALA A 201 22.86 4.06 8.68
C ALA A 201 23.27 3.84 10.16
N ARG A 202 22.54 3.02 10.91
CA ARG A 202 22.88 2.62 12.29
C ARG A 202 23.22 1.13 12.36
N GLU A 203 24.49 0.82 12.53
CA GLU A 203 25.00 -0.57 12.55
C GLU A 203 24.35 -1.42 13.65
N ALA A 204 23.94 -0.82 14.78
CA ALA A 204 23.25 -1.50 15.86
C ALA A 204 21.92 -2.16 15.43
N HIS A 205 21.34 -1.71 14.31
CA HIS A 205 20.10 -2.25 13.76
C HIS A 205 20.29 -3.12 12.52
N TYR A 206 21.52 -3.35 12.07
CA TYR A 206 21.80 -4.21 10.93
C TYR A 206 21.31 -5.64 11.19
N SER A 207 20.68 -6.24 10.19
CA SER A 207 20.10 -7.58 10.25
C SER A 207 19.10 -7.81 11.41
N ARG A 208 18.44 -6.74 11.85
CA ARG A 208 17.42 -6.82 12.89
C ARG A 208 16.01 -6.66 12.33
N VAL A 209 15.06 -7.27 13.04
CA VAL A 209 13.63 -7.18 12.75
C VAL A 209 12.94 -6.49 13.92
N HIS A 210 12.14 -5.48 13.63
CA HIS A 210 11.40 -4.69 14.60
C HIS A 210 9.92 -4.63 14.23
N ASP A 211 9.05 -5.09 15.10
CA ASP A 211 7.62 -4.88 14.96
C ASP A 211 7.25 -3.47 15.41
N VAL A 212 6.42 -2.78 14.63
CA VAL A 212 6.01 -1.41 14.91
C VAL A 212 4.48 -1.29 14.93
N GLY A 213 3.95 -0.54 15.92
CA GLY A 213 2.51 -0.36 16.11
C GLY A 213 2.22 0.78 17.08
N ALA A 214 0.99 1.29 17.08
CA ALA A 214 0.50 2.26 18.05
C ALA A 214 0.57 1.70 19.50
N PRO A 215 0.42 2.54 20.53
CA PRO A 215 0.32 2.05 21.90
C PRO A 215 -0.84 1.07 22.13
N GLU A 216 -1.96 1.29 21.44
CA GLU A 216 -3.19 0.55 21.64
C GLU A 216 -3.34 -0.62 20.64
N VAL A 217 -3.94 -1.70 21.11
CA VAL A 217 -4.43 -2.81 20.29
C VAL A 217 -5.95 -2.75 20.27
N VAL A 218 -6.52 -2.67 19.06
CA VAL A 218 -7.96 -2.57 18.85
C VAL A 218 -8.44 -3.64 17.87
N THR A 219 -9.74 -3.83 17.74
CA THR A 219 -10.32 -4.63 16.65
C THR A 219 -10.55 -3.76 15.41
N TYR A 220 -10.66 -4.37 14.22
CA TYR A 220 -11.02 -3.61 13.02
C TYR A 220 -12.36 -2.89 13.16
N ARG A 221 -13.31 -3.47 13.89
CA ARG A 221 -14.60 -2.83 14.19
C ARG A 221 -14.44 -1.58 15.07
N GLU A 222 -13.60 -1.66 16.10
CA GLU A 222 -13.29 -0.50 16.96
C GLU A 222 -12.56 0.57 16.16
N LEU A 223 -11.60 0.19 15.32
CA LEU A 223 -10.89 1.12 14.42
C LEU A 223 -11.87 1.86 13.49
N MET A 224 -12.85 1.14 12.89
CA MET A 224 -13.92 1.76 12.09
C MET A 224 -14.82 2.67 12.93
N ALA A 225 -15.13 2.29 14.17
CA ALA A 225 -15.93 3.11 15.08
C ALA A 225 -15.19 4.39 15.51
N MET A 226 -13.88 4.31 15.78
CA MET A 226 -13.02 5.47 16.04
C MET A 226 -12.99 6.40 14.82
N THR A 227 -12.80 5.84 13.63
CA THR A 227 -12.85 6.60 12.36
C THR A 227 -14.20 7.26 12.15
N ALA A 228 -15.32 6.60 12.49
CA ALA A 228 -16.65 7.19 12.41
C ALA A 228 -16.78 8.41 13.32
N ARG A 229 -16.32 8.30 14.57
CA ARG A 229 -16.32 9.41 15.53
C ARG A 229 -15.49 10.59 15.05
N ALA A 230 -14.27 10.33 14.58
CA ALA A 230 -13.37 11.37 14.06
C ALA A 230 -13.97 12.08 12.82
N LEU A 231 -14.76 11.38 12.00
CA LEU A 231 -15.51 11.96 10.87
C LEU A 231 -16.81 12.66 11.28
N GLY A 232 -17.16 12.73 12.58
CA GLY A 232 -18.44 13.27 13.06
C GLY A 232 -19.65 12.45 12.60
N LYS A 233 -19.48 11.14 12.33
CA LYS A 233 -20.54 10.27 11.80
C LYS A 233 -21.02 9.27 12.84
N ARG A 234 -22.32 9.15 13.05
CA ARG A 234 -22.92 8.05 13.82
C ARG A 234 -23.11 6.86 12.88
N ARG A 235 -22.57 5.68 13.28
CA ARG A 235 -22.63 4.44 12.49
C ARG A 235 -23.12 3.27 13.35
N TRP A 236 -23.96 2.43 12.74
CA TRP A 236 -24.46 1.21 13.36
C TRP A 236 -23.65 0.02 12.85
N PHE A 237 -23.11 -0.78 13.78
CA PHE A 237 -22.31 -1.96 13.44
C PHE A 237 -23.09 -3.22 13.80
N ILE A 238 -23.53 -3.97 12.79
CA ILE A 238 -24.29 -5.21 12.96
C ILE A 238 -23.37 -6.39 12.65
N LEU A 239 -23.10 -7.22 13.66
CA LEU A 239 -22.31 -8.43 13.49
C LEU A 239 -23.13 -9.50 12.75
N THR A 240 -22.53 -10.14 11.77
CA THR A 240 -23.15 -11.24 11.02
C THR A 240 -22.22 -12.46 10.91
N ARG A 241 -22.85 -13.65 10.93
CA ARG A 241 -22.16 -14.93 10.69
C ARG A 241 -22.26 -15.38 9.22
N VAL A 242 -23.12 -14.76 8.45
CA VAL A 242 -23.58 -15.26 7.13
C VAL A 242 -22.77 -14.73 5.94
N LEU A 243 -22.01 -13.63 6.11
CA LEU A 243 -21.24 -13.06 4.98
C LEU A 243 -20.00 -13.89 4.67
N SER A 244 -20.03 -14.52 3.48
CA SER A 244 -18.85 -15.19 2.92
C SER A 244 -17.74 -14.17 2.58
N PRO A 245 -16.47 -14.57 2.58
CA PRO A 245 -15.36 -13.69 2.18
C PRO A 245 -15.49 -13.16 0.76
N GLY A 246 -16.06 -13.94 -0.15
CA GLY A 246 -16.32 -13.54 -1.54
C GLY A 246 -17.32 -12.40 -1.64
N LEU A 247 -18.44 -12.50 -0.93
CA LEU A 247 -19.46 -11.47 -0.89
C LEU A 247 -18.95 -10.19 -0.22
N SER A 248 -18.16 -10.33 0.86
CA SER A 248 -17.52 -9.19 1.51
C SER A 248 -16.59 -8.42 0.58
N ARG A 249 -15.77 -9.12 -0.22
CA ARG A 249 -14.87 -8.49 -1.20
C ARG A 249 -15.63 -7.72 -2.27
N LEU A 250 -16.69 -8.32 -2.83
CA LEU A 250 -17.53 -7.66 -3.81
C LEU A 250 -18.18 -6.40 -3.23
N TRP A 251 -18.75 -6.51 -2.05
CA TRP A 251 -19.41 -5.41 -1.34
C TRP A 251 -18.45 -4.26 -1.06
N ILE A 252 -17.25 -4.54 -0.51
CA ILE A 252 -16.24 -3.51 -0.23
C ILE A 252 -15.83 -2.82 -1.53
N SER A 253 -15.55 -3.56 -2.59
CA SER A 253 -15.19 -3.00 -3.89
C SER A 253 -16.28 -2.07 -4.45
N LEU A 254 -17.54 -2.50 -4.38
CA LEU A 254 -18.69 -1.70 -4.84
C LEU A 254 -18.88 -0.40 -4.06
N VAL A 255 -18.78 -0.49 -2.72
CA VAL A 255 -19.02 0.67 -1.85
C VAL A 255 -17.87 1.68 -1.90
N THR A 256 -16.63 1.21 -1.98
CA THR A 256 -15.45 2.08 -1.93
C THR A 256 -14.97 2.53 -3.30
N GLY A 257 -15.34 1.83 -4.38
CA GLY A 257 -14.79 2.01 -5.71
C GLY A 257 -13.37 1.45 -5.85
N ALA A 258 -12.87 0.70 -4.85
CA ALA A 258 -11.54 0.12 -4.90
C ALA A 258 -11.49 -1.11 -5.83
N PRO A 259 -10.42 -1.28 -6.63
CA PRO A 259 -10.26 -2.46 -7.48
C PRO A 259 -10.27 -3.76 -6.67
N ARG A 260 -10.97 -4.80 -7.15
CA ARG A 260 -11.03 -6.12 -6.49
C ARG A 260 -9.66 -6.73 -6.24
N ALA A 261 -8.72 -6.52 -7.17
CA ALA A 261 -7.35 -6.98 -7.04
C ALA A 261 -6.64 -6.40 -5.80
N LEU A 262 -6.99 -5.18 -5.40
CA LEU A 262 -6.49 -4.54 -4.19
C LEU A 262 -7.24 -5.01 -2.93
N VAL A 263 -8.57 -5.13 -3.02
CA VAL A 263 -9.43 -5.47 -1.87
C VAL A 263 -9.26 -6.93 -1.44
N ALA A 264 -9.08 -7.85 -2.39
CA ALA A 264 -9.05 -9.28 -2.08
C ALA A 264 -7.89 -9.71 -1.15
N PRO A 265 -6.62 -9.34 -1.40
CA PRO A 265 -5.51 -9.63 -0.51
C PRO A 265 -5.67 -8.98 0.87
N LEU A 266 -6.14 -7.72 0.90
CA LEU A 266 -6.37 -7.00 2.15
C LEU A 266 -7.40 -7.73 3.04
N VAL A 267 -8.58 -8.07 2.50
CA VAL A 267 -9.63 -8.79 3.25
C VAL A 267 -9.15 -10.15 3.75
N GLN A 268 -8.30 -10.85 3.00
CA GLN A 268 -7.72 -12.11 3.47
C GLN A 268 -6.80 -11.90 4.68
N SER A 269 -5.98 -10.86 4.66
CA SER A 269 -5.06 -10.53 5.75
C SER A 269 -5.79 -10.08 7.02
N LEU A 270 -6.97 -9.45 6.90
CA LEU A 270 -7.76 -8.98 8.05
C LEU A 270 -8.30 -10.11 8.96
N LYS A 271 -8.23 -11.38 8.52
CA LYS A 271 -8.64 -12.53 9.34
C LYS A 271 -7.62 -12.91 10.39
N HIS A 272 -6.37 -12.48 10.23
CA HIS A 272 -5.27 -12.80 11.12
C HIS A 272 -5.03 -11.66 12.10
N GLU A 273 -4.63 -11.99 13.31
CA GLU A 273 -4.24 -10.97 14.30
C GLU A 273 -2.97 -10.25 13.83
N MET A 274 -3.07 -8.95 13.72
CA MET A 274 -1.98 -8.07 13.28
C MET A 274 -1.53 -7.21 14.46
N VAL A 275 -0.89 -7.85 15.45
CA VAL A 275 -0.42 -7.23 16.69
C VAL A 275 1.10 -7.32 16.76
N ALA A 276 1.75 -6.19 16.96
CA ALA A 276 3.20 -6.09 17.08
C ALA A 276 3.72 -6.90 18.27
N GLY A 277 4.82 -7.58 18.07
CA GLY A 277 5.58 -8.19 19.17
C GLY A 277 6.27 -7.13 20.04
N PRO A 278 6.89 -7.53 21.16
CA PRO A 278 7.69 -6.63 21.96
C PRO A 278 8.81 -5.98 21.13
N SER A 279 8.91 -4.66 21.18
CA SER A 279 9.96 -3.91 20.48
C SER A 279 10.36 -2.69 21.31
N SER A 280 11.65 -2.52 21.51
CA SER A 280 12.24 -1.36 22.18
C SER A 280 12.50 -0.19 21.24
N LEU A 281 12.35 -0.41 19.92
CA LEU A 281 12.78 0.54 18.89
C LEU A 281 12.24 1.97 19.09
N ALA A 282 10.96 2.11 19.42
CA ALA A 282 10.37 3.43 19.66
C ALA A 282 10.99 4.13 20.89
N THR A 283 11.28 3.36 21.94
CA THR A 283 11.95 3.88 23.16
C THR A 283 13.39 4.25 22.88
N GLU A 284 14.12 3.42 22.15
CA GLU A 284 15.51 3.69 21.73
C GLU A 284 15.60 4.93 20.84
N ALA A 285 14.61 5.14 19.98
CA ALA A 285 14.49 6.32 19.14
C ALA A 285 14.03 7.58 19.90
N GLY A 286 13.67 7.47 21.18
CA GLY A 286 13.04 8.57 21.93
C GLY A 286 11.68 8.98 21.38
N LEU A 287 11.02 8.09 20.59
CA LEU A 287 9.75 8.35 19.94
C LEU A 287 8.59 8.11 20.90
N ARG A 288 7.80 9.15 21.16
CA ARG A 288 6.49 9.01 21.77
C ARG A 288 5.51 8.53 20.69
N ARG A 289 5.14 7.26 20.73
CA ARG A 289 4.22 6.67 19.76
C ARG A 289 2.89 7.42 19.74
N THR A 290 2.41 7.72 18.53
CA THR A 290 1.13 8.39 18.30
C THR A 290 -0.02 7.48 18.71
N SER A 291 -1.00 8.01 19.44
CA SER A 291 -2.20 7.25 19.80
C SER A 291 -3.02 6.89 18.57
N MET A 292 -3.81 5.80 18.64
CA MET A 292 -4.67 5.39 17.54
C MET A 292 -5.66 6.48 17.13
N GLN A 293 -6.19 7.23 18.11
CA GLN A 293 -7.13 8.32 17.86
C GLN A 293 -6.46 9.47 17.10
N ASP A 294 -5.30 9.92 17.59
CA ASP A 294 -4.56 11.01 16.95
C ASP A 294 -4.12 10.62 15.53
N ALA A 295 -3.66 9.37 15.33
CA ALA A 295 -3.28 8.86 14.03
C ALA A 295 -4.44 8.87 13.02
N ILE A 296 -5.65 8.54 13.46
CA ILE A 296 -6.87 8.61 12.62
C ILE A 296 -7.20 10.07 12.29
N GLU A 297 -7.16 10.97 13.26
CA GLU A 297 -7.47 12.39 13.07
C GLU A 297 -6.47 13.04 12.12
N MET A 298 -5.17 12.77 12.28
CA MET A 298 -4.12 13.22 11.36
C MET A 298 -4.33 12.66 9.94
N ALA A 299 -4.70 11.39 9.82
CA ALA A 299 -4.97 10.77 8.54
C ALA A 299 -6.19 11.40 7.83
N ILE A 300 -7.23 11.76 8.58
CA ILE A 300 -8.42 12.46 8.05
C ILE A 300 -8.07 13.89 7.63
N ALA A 301 -7.28 14.61 8.45
CA ALA A 301 -6.85 15.97 8.15
C ALA A 301 -5.96 16.05 6.90
N GLY A 302 -5.13 15.02 6.67
CA GLY A 302 -4.30 14.88 5.48
C GLY A 302 -5.05 14.34 4.24
N ASP A 303 -6.30 13.92 4.38
CA ASP A 303 -7.16 13.43 3.28
C ASP A 303 -7.73 14.63 2.49
N HIS A 304 -6.85 15.46 1.94
CA HIS A 304 -7.26 16.51 1.02
C HIS A 304 -7.70 15.88 -0.30
N ALA A 305 -9.01 15.76 -0.51
CA ALA A 305 -9.78 15.69 -1.78
C ALA A 305 -9.12 15.06 -3.04
N THR A 306 -7.89 14.58 -2.98
CA THR A 306 -7.20 13.92 -4.06
C THR A 306 -7.56 12.44 -4.07
N VAL A 307 -8.16 11.98 -5.18
CA VAL A 307 -8.36 10.55 -5.42
C VAL A 307 -6.99 9.85 -5.28
N PRO A 308 -6.83 8.85 -4.39
CA PRO A 308 -5.57 8.14 -4.24
C PRO A 308 -5.08 7.61 -5.56
N HIS A 309 -3.77 7.47 -5.72
CA HIS A 309 -3.18 6.92 -6.94
C HIS A 309 -3.79 5.55 -7.30
N ALA A 310 -4.10 4.72 -6.30
CA ALA A 310 -4.77 3.42 -6.49
C ALA A 310 -6.20 3.55 -7.05
N PHE A 311 -6.86 4.70 -6.91
CA PHE A 311 -8.21 4.98 -7.39
C PHE A 311 -8.23 5.98 -8.54
N ARG A 312 -7.07 6.53 -8.93
CA ARG A 312 -6.98 7.41 -10.10
C ARG A 312 -7.21 6.60 -11.37
N ARG A 313 -7.99 7.15 -12.27
CA ARG A 313 -8.08 6.60 -13.63
C ARG A 313 -6.69 6.59 -14.25
N PRO A 314 -6.28 5.49 -14.92
CA PRO A 314 -5.09 5.52 -15.74
C PRO A 314 -5.28 6.59 -16.80
N ARG A 315 -4.38 7.55 -16.90
CA ARG A 315 -4.30 8.40 -18.08
C ARG A 315 -3.86 7.53 -19.25
N SER A 316 -4.26 7.88 -20.46
CA SER A 316 -3.97 7.08 -21.67
C SER A 316 -2.49 6.77 -21.87
N GLY A 317 -1.58 7.55 -21.30
CA GLY A 317 -0.14 7.30 -21.28
C GLY A 317 0.34 6.38 -20.13
N ASP A 318 -0.42 6.27 -19.04
CA ASP A 318 0.04 5.57 -17.82
C ASP A 318 -0.04 4.04 -17.93
N ARG A 319 -0.94 3.52 -18.78
CA ARG A 319 -1.17 2.07 -18.97
C ARG A 319 -1.52 1.74 -20.42
N PRO A 320 -0.56 1.83 -21.34
CA PRO A 320 -0.80 1.58 -22.77
C PRO A 320 -1.34 0.17 -23.06
N HIS A 321 -1.10 -0.80 -22.19
CA HIS A 321 -1.61 -2.16 -22.31
C HIS A 321 -3.11 -2.31 -21.98
N LEU A 322 -3.64 -1.53 -21.04
CA LEU A 322 -5.08 -1.50 -20.74
C LEU A 322 -5.84 -0.82 -21.91
N VAL A 323 -5.29 0.26 -22.44
CA VAL A 323 -5.83 0.92 -23.64
C VAL A 323 -5.85 -0.04 -24.83
N ARG A 324 -4.76 -0.80 -25.06
CA ARG A 324 -4.71 -1.82 -26.11
C ARG A 324 -5.67 -2.99 -25.88
N SER A 325 -5.92 -3.39 -24.64
CA SER A 325 -6.89 -4.45 -24.30
C SER A 325 -8.32 -3.97 -24.52
N VAL A 326 -8.64 -2.74 -24.16
CA VAL A 326 -9.95 -2.12 -24.42
C VAL A 326 -10.17 -1.91 -25.92
N GLN A 327 -9.14 -1.47 -26.67
CA GLN A 327 -9.21 -1.33 -28.12
C GLN A 327 -9.34 -2.66 -28.88
N ARG A 328 -8.94 -3.80 -28.29
CA ARG A 328 -9.16 -5.13 -28.85
C ARG A 328 -10.57 -5.67 -28.60
N MET A 329 -11.30 -5.12 -27.66
CA MET A 329 -12.72 -5.40 -27.52
C MET A 329 -13.44 -4.67 -28.64
N GLN A 330 -13.99 -5.40 -29.60
CA GLN A 330 -14.90 -4.85 -30.60
C GLN A 330 -16.20 -4.48 -29.87
N LEU A 331 -16.25 -3.29 -29.32
CA LEU A 331 -17.50 -2.73 -28.86
C LEU A 331 -18.34 -2.37 -30.09
N PRO A 332 -19.66 -2.58 -30.07
CA PRO A 332 -20.54 -2.13 -31.13
C PRO A 332 -20.30 -0.66 -31.46
N GLU A 333 -20.44 -0.27 -32.74
CA GLU A 333 -20.27 1.11 -33.15
C GLU A 333 -21.12 2.04 -32.31
N GLY A 334 -20.50 3.12 -31.79
CA GLY A 334 -21.15 4.10 -30.91
C GLY A 334 -21.16 3.72 -29.41
N TRP A 335 -20.63 2.54 -29.03
CA TRP A 335 -20.52 2.14 -27.63
C TRP A 335 -19.13 2.47 -27.10
N THR A 336 -19.10 3.12 -25.93
CA THR A 336 -17.90 3.27 -25.13
C THR A 336 -17.96 2.32 -23.93
N ALA A 337 -16.81 1.99 -23.34
CA ALA A 337 -16.78 1.21 -22.08
C ALA A 337 -17.65 1.85 -20.97
N GLU A 338 -17.81 3.17 -21.02
CA GLU A 338 -18.66 3.95 -20.11
C GLU A 338 -20.15 3.74 -20.41
N SER A 339 -20.56 3.68 -21.68
CA SER A 339 -21.95 3.46 -22.06
C SER A 339 -22.41 2.04 -21.70
N ALA A 340 -21.57 1.02 -21.92
CA ALA A 340 -21.85 -0.34 -21.52
C ALA A 340 -22.02 -0.49 -20.00
N ALA A 341 -21.16 0.15 -19.21
CA ALA A 341 -21.28 0.16 -17.76
C ALA A 341 -22.54 0.87 -17.27
N MET A 342 -22.92 1.98 -17.94
CA MET A 342 -24.16 2.72 -17.60
C MET A 342 -25.43 1.91 -17.89
N ASP A 343 -25.45 1.13 -18.97
CA ASP A 343 -26.59 0.26 -19.29
C ASP A 343 -26.74 -0.87 -18.29
N TYR A 344 -25.64 -1.46 -17.83
CA TYR A 344 -25.68 -2.45 -16.74
C TYR A 344 -26.22 -1.85 -15.43
N VAL A 345 -25.82 -0.63 -15.08
CA VAL A 345 -26.36 0.07 -13.89
C VAL A 345 -27.83 0.42 -14.06
N ARG A 346 -28.30 0.71 -15.28
CA ARG A 346 -29.73 0.93 -15.57
C ARG A 346 -30.57 -0.32 -15.37
N TRP A 347 -30.01 -1.50 -15.58
CA TRP A 347 -30.69 -2.77 -15.34
C TRP A 347 -30.90 -3.09 -13.85
N LEU A 348 -30.09 -2.50 -12.93
CA LEU A 348 -30.29 -2.65 -11.49
C LEU A 348 -31.67 -2.12 -11.06
N PRO A 349 -32.41 -2.85 -10.20
CA PRO A 349 -33.68 -2.38 -9.64
C PRO A 349 -33.56 -0.97 -9.05
N ARG A 350 -34.59 -0.15 -9.27
CA ARG A 350 -34.58 1.28 -8.85
C ARG A 350 -34.26 1.46 -7.38
N PHE A 351 -34.70 0.56 -6.49
CA PHE A 351 -34.42 0.62 -5.07
C PHE A 351 -32.93 0.40 -4.74
N LEU A 352 -32.25 -0.52 -5.46
CA LEU A 352 -30.80 -0.74 -5.30
C LEU A 352 -29.99 0.46 -5.80
N ARG A 353 -30.45 1.12 -6.87
CA ARG A 353 -29.83 2.36 -7.34
C ARG A 353 -29.95 3.49 -6.32
N SER A 354 -31.11 3.62 -5.65
CA SER A 354 -31.32 4.64 -4.62
C SER A 354 -30.53 4.34 -3.34
N LEU A 355 -30.43 3.07 -2.96
CA LEU A 355 -29.68 2.61 -1.78
C LEU A 355 -28.18 2.84 -1.94
N LEU A 356 -27.67 2.62 -3.14
CA LEU A 356 -26.25 2.77 -3.45
C LEU A 356 -25.85 4.22 -3.73
N ARG A 357 -26.83 5.16 -3.84
CA ARG A 357 -26.59 6.53 -4.31
C ARG A 357 -25.60 6.53 -5.46
N VAL A 358 -25.90 5.75 -6.51
CA VAL A 358 -25.03 5.56 -7.66
C VAL A 358 -24.85 6.91 -8.34
N ARG A 359 -23.83 7.64 -7.92
CA ARG A 359 -23.30 8.79 -8.64
C ARG A 359 -22.51 8.29 -9.85
N ARG A 360 -22.29 9.20 -10.79
CA ARG A 360 -21.49 8.99 -12.00
C ARG A 360 -20.15 8.30 -11.74
N ASP A 361 -19.53 8.60 -10.60
CA ASP A 361 -18.25 8.05 -10.11
C ASP A 361 -18.29 6.53 -9.83
N LEU A 362 -19.45 5.97 -9.50
CA LEU A 362 -19.62 4.51 -9.29
C LEU A 362 -19.82 3.76 -10.62
N ALA A 363 -20.51 4.36 -11.58
CA ALA A 363 -20.63 3.80 -12.94
C ALA A 363 -19.25 3.65 -13.60
N GLU A 364 -18.36 4.61 -13.36
CA GLU A 364 -16.98 4.60 -13.82
C GLU A 364 -16.12 3.53 -13.12
N GLY A 365 -16.35 3.25 -11.83
CA GLY A 365 -15.76 2.13 -11.11
C GLY A 365 -16.24 0.76 -11.63
N PHE A 366 -17.48 0.65 -12.10
CA PHE A 366 -18.06 -0.57 -12.66
C PHE A 366 -17.43 -0.96 -14.00
N SER A 367 -17.11 0.01 -14.87
CA SER A 367 -16.43 -0.28 -16.14
C SER A 367 -15.06 -0.95 -15.94
N PHE A 368 -14.36 -0.63 -14.85
CA PHE A 368 -13.12 -1.30 -14.46
C PHE A 368 -13.29 -2.74 -13.95
N VAL A 369 -14.47 -3.10 -13.48
CA VAL A 369 -14.77 -4.43 -12.92
C VAL A 369 -15.32 -5.37 -13.97
N LEU A 370 -16.10 -4.89 -14.92
CA LEU A 370 -16.79 -5.72 -15.93
C LEU A 370 -15.88 -6.06 -17.11
N VAL A 371 -15.05 -5.12 -17.55
CA VAL A 371 -14.12 -5.31 -18.68
C VAL A 371 -13.12 -6.46 -18.46
N PRO A 372 -12.51 -6.66 -17.26
CA PRO A 372 -11.64 -7.82 -17.00
C PRO A 372 -12.37 -9.14 -16.85
N LEU A 373 -13.68 -9.15 -16.66
CA LEU A 373 -14.46 -10.37 -16.44
C LEU A 373 -15.06 -10.98 -17.72
N GLY A 374 -14.85 -10.32 -18.89
CA GLY A 374 -15.40 -10.81 -20.16
C GLY A 374 -16.93 -10.88 -20.18
N ILE A 375 -17.60 -10.17 -19.28
CA ILE A 375 -19.05 -10.07 -19.23
C ILE A 375 -19.44 -8.82 -20.02
N THR A 376 -19.57 -8.99 -21.31
CA THR A 376 -20.29 -8.09 -22.21
C THR A 376 -21.54 -8.79 -22.67
#